data_bed4f19e74e2fe3599f1fe18c949e76f
#
_entry.id   bed4f19e74e2fe3599f1fe18c949e76f
#
_cell.length_a   1.000
_cell.length_b   1.000
_cell.length_c   1.000
_cell.angle_alpha   90.00
_cell.angle_beta   90.00
_cell.angle_gamma   90.00
#
_symmetry.space_group_name_H-M   'P 1'
#
loop_
_entity.id
_entity.type
_entity.pdbx_description
1 polymer ?
#
loop_
_entity_poly.entity_id
_entity_poly.type
_entity_poly.pdbx_seq_one_letter_code
_entity_poly.pdbx_strand_id
1 'polypeptide(L)'
;MIARRFASVAFAVLFLGASQLDAVEKHLPMKGEVFAMEGRPAFLILPEKPKPGPIPWVLYAPTLRGLPGGAEKWMFERFLKAGIAIAGVDVGESFGNPKGRAVYSALHEHLVTKRGLAKQACLLARSRGGLMLYCWAAENPDKVRCITGIYPVCNIASYPGLKRACGAYGLTAAELEAELAKHNPIDRLAALAKAKVPIFHIH
;
A
#
# COMPACT_ATOMS: atom_id res chain seq x y z
N MET A 1 -50.65 -12.15 57.98
CA MET A 1 -49.37 -11.46 57.74
C MET A 1 -48.72 -12.07 56.50
N ILE A 2 -48.78 -11.40 55.38
CA ILE A 2 -48.25 -11.89 54.10
C ILE A 2 -46.98 -11.07 53.82
N ALA A 3 -45.80 -11.73 53.93
CA ALA A 3 -44.51 -11.14 53.62
C ALA A 3 -44.25 -11.14 52.11
N ARG A 4 -44.19 -9.97 51.49
CA ARG A 4 -43.78 -9.80 50.09
C ARG A 4 -42.24 -9.78 50.04
N ARG A 5 -41.65 -10.75 49.32
CA ARG A 5 -40.24 -10.77 48.92
C ARG A 5 -40.04 -9.93 47.68
N PHE A 6 -39.25 -8.87 47.78
CA PHE A 6 -38.74 -8.12 46.62
C PHE A 6 -37.51 -8.82 46.08
N ALA A 7 -37.57 -9.26 44.79
CA ALA A 7 -36.42 -9.74 44.10
C ALA A 7 -35.71 -8.57 43.40
N SER A 8 -34.49 -8.29 43.83
CA SER A 8 -33.62 -7.29 43.16
C SER A 8 -33.01 -7.93 41.92
N VAL A 9 -33.33 -7.40 40.76
CA VAL A 9 -32.69 -7.76 39.50
C VAL A 9 -31.45 -6.86 39.35
N ALA A 10 -30.26 -7.46 39.43
CA ALA A 10 -29.01 -6.79 39.16
C ALA A 10 -28.81 -6.72 37.62
N PHE A 11 -28.80 -5.51 37.07
CA PHE A 11 -28.46 -5.24 35.69
C PHE A 11 -26.94 -5.23 35.54
N ALA A 12 -26.36 -6.27 34.98
CA ALA A 12 -24.96 -6.31 34.62
C ALA A 12 -24.74 -5.49 33.36
N VAL A 13 -24.14 -4.31 33.47
CA VAL A 13 -23.68 -3.49 32.37
C VAL A 13 -22.40 -4.12 31.81
N LEU A 14 -22.50 -4.82 30.68
CA LEU A 14 -21.32 -5.23 29.91
C LEU A 14 -20.67 -3.97 29.31
N PHE A 15 -19.55 -3.56 29.90
CA PHE A 15 -18.62 -2.64 29.23
C PHE A 15 -17.96 -3.41 28.06
N LEU A 16 -18.46 -3.21 26.84
CA LEU A 16 -17.70 -3.52 25.65
C LEU A 16 -16.50 -2.56 25.61
N GLY A 17 -15.35 -3.11 25.98
CA GLY A 17 -14.08 -2.41 25.83
C GLY A 17 -13.88 -2.07 24.36
N ALA A 18 -14.02 -0.80 24.00
CA ALA A 18 -13.51 -0.28 22.76
C ALA A 18 -11.99 -0.52 22.78
N SER A 19 -11.51 -1.48 21.99
CA SER A 19 -10.08 -1.63 21.75
C SER A 19 -9.57 -0.27 21.23
N GLN A 20 -8.76 0.41 22.02
CA GLN A 20 -7.98 1.54 21.58
C GLN A 20 -7.14 1.03 20.41
N LEU A 21 -7.54 1.39 19.18
CA LEU A 21 -6.68 1.26 18.02
C LEU A 21 -5.49 2.16 18.32
N ASP A 22 -4.33 1.57 18.62
CA ASP A 22 -3.08 2.30 18.75
C ASP A 22 -2.97 3.24 17.55
N ALA A 23 -2.84 4.53 17.84
CA ALA A 23 -2.76 5.54 16.79
C ALA A 23 -1.57 5.21 15.89
N VAL A 24 -1.85 4.86 14.67
CA VAL A 24 -0.84 4.52 13.68
C VAL A 24 -0.08 5.78 13.33
N GLU A 25 1.09 5.98 13.97
CA GLU A 25 1.88 7.18 13.81
C GLU A 25 2.66 7.15 12.49
N LYS A 26 2.47 8.18 11.66
CA LYS A 26 3.22 8.42 10.44
C LYS A 26 3.31 9.92 10.16
N HIS A 27 4.54 10.40 9.97
CA HIS A 27 4.77 11.79 9.58
C HIS A 27 4.77 11.92 8.05
N LEU A 28 4.05 12.92 7.56
CA LEU A 28 3.99 13.25 6.13
C LEU A 28 4.77 14.55 5.86
N PRO A 29 5.41 14.70 4.68
CA PRO A 29 6.15 15.91 4.32
C PRO A 29 5.25 17.12 4.04
N MET A 30 3.93 16.91 4.01
CA MET A 30 2.91 17.92 3.76
C MET A 30 1.57 17.51 4.36
N LYS A 31 0.59 18.41 4.35
CA LYS A 31 -0.75 18.15 4.86
C LYS A 31 -1.39 16.94 4.15
N GLY A 32 -1.82 15.97 4.92
CA GLY A 32 -2.46 14.75 4.45
C GLY A 32 -3.15 14.03 5.62
N GLU A 33 -3.81 12.95 5.31
CA GLU A 33 -4.48 12.07 6.25
C GLU A 33 -3.64 10.82 6.47
N VAL A 34 -3.54 10.37 7.70
CA VAL A 34 -2.93 9.09 8.09
C VAL A 34 -4.03 8.23 8.71
N PHE A 35 -4.10 6.97 8.31
CA PHE A 35 -5.10 6.03 8.79
C PHE A 35 -4.53 4.60 8.83
N ALA A 36 -5.20 3.71 9.54
CA ALA A 36 -4.83 2.29 9.57
C ALA A 36 -5.42 1.55 8.35
N MET A 37 -4.58 0.76 7.67
CA MET A 37 -4.99 -0.18 6.64
C MET A 37 -4.40 -1.56 6.96
N GLU A 38 -5.26 -2.53 7.26
CA GLU A 38 -4.82 -3.86 7.72
C GLU A 38 -3.80 -3.78 8.87
N GLY A 39 -4.05 -2.87 9.85
CA GLY A 39 -3.17 -2.62 10.99
C GLY A 39 -1.84 -1.92 10.66
N ARG A 40 -1.70 -1.36 9.44
CA ARG A 40 -0.49 -0.69 8.97
C ARG A 40 -0.72 0.79 8.69
N PRO A 41 0.30 1.66 8.85
CA PRO A 41 0.19 3.07 8.51
C PRO A 41 -0.05 3.26 7.01
N ALA A 42 -1.19 3.80 6.65
CA ALA A 42 -1.51 4.27 5.32
C ALA A 42 -1.69 5.79 5.33
N PHE A 43 -1.57 6.40 4.16
CA PHE A 43 -1.77 7.83 4.02
C PHE A 43 -2.47 8.18 2.71
N LEU A 44 -3.13 9.34 2.72
CA LEU A 44 -3.74 9.97 1.55
C LEU A 44 -3.49 11.48 1.59
N ILE A 45 -2.93 12.01 0.51
CA ILE A 45 -2.72 13.44 0.30
C ILE A 45 -3.56 13.85 -0.91
N LEU A 46 -4.56 14.68 -0.67
CA LEU A 46 -5.48 15.14 -1.72
C LEU A 46 -5.05 16.51 -2.28
N PRO A 47 -5.27 16.78 -3.57
CA PRO A 47 -5.14 18.14 -4.10
C PRO A 47 -6.16 19.08 -3.45
N GLU A 48 -5.78 20.34 -3.24
CA GLU A 48 -6.67 21.35 -2.61
C GLU A 48 -7.95 21.57 -3.41
N LYS A 49 -7.85 21.51 -4.73
CA LYS A 49 -8.97 21.74 -5.66
C LYS A 49 -9.07 20.58 -6.63
N PRO A 50 -9.69 19.46 -6.22
CA PRO A 50 -9.88 18.34 -7.13
C PRO A 50 -10.86 18.72 -8.25
N LYS A 51 -10.59 18.23 -9.45
CA LYS A 51 -11.52 18.35 -10.57
C LYS A 51 -12.75 17.49 -10.34
N PRO A 52 -13.92 17.82 -10.94
CA PRO A 52 -15.09 16.96 -10.88
C PRO A 52 -14.78 15.55 -11.42
N GLY A 53 -15.38 14.53 -10.78
CA GLY A 53 -15.19 13.13 -11.15
C GLY A 53 -14.14 12.40 -10.29
N PRO A 54 -13.81 11.14 -10.63
CA PRO A 54 -12.84 10.35 -9.88
C PRO A 54 -11.45 11.00 -9.91
N ILE A 55 -10.83 11.17 -8.74
CA ILE A 55 -9.55 11.85 -8.59
C ILE A 55 -8.43 10.93 -9.09
N PRO A 56 -7.60 11.33 -10.08
CA PRO A 56 -6.43 10.58 -10.47
C PRO A 56 -5.42 10.54 -9.33
N TRP A 57 -4.66 9.45 -9.20
CA TRP A 57 -3.78 9.28 -8.07
C TRP A 57 -2.55 8.43 -8.34
N VAL A 58 -1.56 8.63 -7.49
CA VAL A 58 -0.31 7.90 -7.47
C VAL A 58 -0.30 6.98 -6.25
N LEU A 59 -0.06 5.69 -6.48
CA LEU A 59 0.29 4.73 -5.43
C LEU A 59 1.80 4.74 -5.24
N TYR A 60 2.25 5.24 -4.09
CA TYR A 60 3.63 5.28 -3.67
C TYR A 60 3.91 4.15 -2.66
N ALA A 61 5.01 3.43 -2.83
CA ALA A 61 5.44 2.40 -1.89
C ALA A 61 6.49 2.95 -0.91
N PRO A 62 6.14 3.26 0.34
CA PRO A 62 7.11 3.55 1.39
C PRO A 62 8.01 2.33 1.62
N THR A 63 9.30 2.48 1.42
CA THR A 63 10.29 1.40 1.60
C THR A 63 11.03 1.49 2.92
N LEU A 64 10.85 2.59 3.63
CA LEU A 64 11.37 2.86 4.97
C LEU A 64 10.29 3.53 5.81
N ARG A 65 10.34 3.34 7.12
CA ARG A 65 9.35 3.86 8.07
C ARG A 65 9.15 5.37 8.01
N GLY A 66 10.20 6.15 7.71
CA GLY A 66 10.15 7.62 7.57
C GLY A 66 9.71 8.13 6.20
N LEU A 67 9.31 7.25 5.27
CA LEU A 67 8.85 7.67 3.94
C LEU A 67 7.31 7.71 3.86
N PRO A 68 6.76 8.65 3.05
CA PRO A 68 7.44 9.71 2.29
C PRO A 68 8.02 10.77 3.22
N GLY A 69 9.18 11.34 2.86
CA GLY A 69 9.88 12.36 3.60
C GLY A 69 10.10 13.66 2.79
N GLY A 70 11.00 14.51 3.25
CA GLY A 70 11.31 15.79 2.61
C GLY A 70 11.79 15.65 1.16
N ALA A 71 12.45 14.54 0.81
CA ALA A 71 12.94 14.28 -0.55
C ALA A 71 11.80 14.10 -1.57
N GLU A 72 10.64 13.59 -1.14
CA GLU A 72 9.47 13.41 -2.00
C GLU A 72 8.65 14.69 -2.17
N LYS A 73 8.81 15.68 -1.28
CA LYS A 73 7.95 16.87 -1.18
C LYS A 73 7.81 17.60 -2.50
N TRP A 74 8.93 17.93 -3.16
CA TRP A 74 8.92 18.66 -4.44
C TRP A 74 8.09 17.94 -5.52
N MET A 75 8.26 16.64 -5.65
CA MET A 75 7.55 15.82 -6.62
C MET A 75 6.06 15.73 -6.28
N PHE A 76 5.73 15.52 -5.02
CA PHE A 76 4.35 15.45 -4.54
C PHE A 76 3.60 16.78 -4.75
N GLU A 77 4.25 17.92 -4.52
CA GLU A 77 3.67 19.24 -4.82
C GLU A 77 3.31 19.38 -6.31
N ARG A 78 4.12 18.81 -7.22
CA ARG A 78 3.82 18.82 -8.66
C ARG A 78 2.61 17.95 -8.99
N PHE A 79 2.49 16.77 -8.40
CA PHE A 79 1.30 15.93 -8.56
C PHE A 79 0.05 16.64 -8.05
N LEU A 80 0.08 17.21 -6.87
CA LEU A 80 -1.05 17.92 -6.29
C LEU A 80 -1.49 19.13 -7.13
N LYS A 81 -0.53 19.91 -7.64
CA LYS A 81 -0.81 21.03 -8.57
C LYS A 81 -1.47 20.55 -9.87
N ALA A 82 -1.13 19.35 -10.33
CA ALA A 82 -1.77 18.72 -11.49
C ALA A 82 -3.16 18.11 -11.18
N GLY A 83 -3.61 18.19 -9.92
CA GLY A 83 -4.87 17.59 -9.46
C GLY A 83 -4.79 16.09 -9.21
N ILE A 84 -3.59 15.55 -8.98
CA ILE A 84 -3.31 14.13 -8.76
C ILE A 84 -3.08 13.92 -7.26
N ALA A 85 -3.85 13.03 -6.64
CA ALA A 85 -3.66 12.63 -5.26
C ALA A 85 -2.47 11.67 -5.10
N ILE A 86 -1.92 11.56 -3.89
CA ILE A 86 -0.87 10.61 -3.55
C ILE A 86 -1.34 9.76 -2.38
N ALA A 87 -1.20 8.45 -2.48
CA ALA A 87 -1.51 7.53 -1.40
C ALA A 87 -0.45 6.43 -1.30
N GLY A 88 -0.37 5.82 -0.14
CA GLY A 88 0.51 4.69 0.08
C GLY A 88 0.24 4.01 1.42
N VAL A 89 0.83 2.85 1.61
CA VAL A 89 0.77 2.08 2.85
C VAL A 89 2.13 1.46 3.15
N ASP A 90 2.50 1.46 4.41
CA ASP A 90 3.77 0.89 4.87
C ASP A 90 3.62 -0.62 5.06
N VAL A 91 4.11 -1.39 4.11
CA VAL A 91 4.11 -2.86 4.17
C VAL A 91 5.42 -3.42 4.74
N GLY A 92 6.32 -2.55 5.20
CA GLY A 92 7.65 -2.92 5.68
C GLY A 92 8.54 -3.49 4.57
N GLU A 93 9.55 -4.26 4.95
CA GLU A 93 10.46 -4.95 4.01
C GLU A 93 9.80 -6.19 3.40
N SER A 94 8.68 -5.99 2.68
CA SER A 94 7.92 -7.09 2.07
C SER A 94 8.59 -7.71 0.84
N PHE A 95 9.49 -6.96 0.18
CA PHE A 95 10.12 -7.34 -1.10
C PHE A 95 9.11 -7.83 -2.16
N GLY A 96 7.85 -7.39 -2.06
CA GLY A 96 6.79 -7.80 -2.97
C GLY A 96 6.13 -9.16 -2.63
N ASN A 97 6.24 -9.63 -1.39
CA ASN A 97 5.61 -10.86 -0.95
C ASN A 97 4.06 -10.82 -1.02
N PRO A 98 3.38 -11.99 -0.99
CA PRO A 98 1.92 -12.05 -1.09
C PRO A 98 1.17 -11.23 -0.04
N LYS A 99 1.67 -11.20 1.21
CA LYS A 99 1.06 -10.43 2.30
C LYS A 99 1.10 -8.92 2.03
N GLY A 100 2.24 -8.39 1.56
CA GLY A 100 2.37 -6.98 1.17
C GLY A 100 1.47 -6.62 0.00
N ARG A 101 1.36 -7.50 -1.01
CA ARG A 101 0.45 -7.30 -2.16
C ARG A 101 -1.02 -7.27 -1.75
N ALA A 102 -1.42 -8.10 -0.80
CA ALA A 102 -2.79 -8.09 -0.26
C ALA A 102 -3.13 -6.74 0.40
N VAL A 103 -2.19 -6.16 1.16
CA VAL A 103 -2.39 -4.83 1.79
C VAL A 103 -2.52 -3.72 0.73
N TYR A 104 -1.73 -3.75 -0.35
CA TYR A 104 -1.92 -2.81 -1.47
C TYR A 104 -3.28 -2.99 -2.14
N SER A 105 -3.78 -4.21 -2.27
CA SER A 105 -5.12 -4.47 -2.82
C SER A 105 -6.22 -3.91 -1.93
N ALA A 106 -6.12 -4.08 -0.62
CA ALA A 106 -7.05 -3.51 0.36
C ALA A 106 -7.04 -1.97 0.33
N LEU A 107 -5.84 -1.35 0.28
CA LEU A 107 -5.71 0.10 0.13
C LEU A 107 -6.36 0.59 -1.17
N HIS A 108 -6.07 -0.05 -2.30
CA HIS A 108 -6.65 0.31 -3.58
C HIS A 108 -8.18 0.27 -3.55
N GLU A 109 -8.75 -0.82 -3.06
CA GLU A 109 -10.21 -0.98 -2.93
C GLU A 109 -10.82 0.10 -2.05
N HIS A 110 -10.24 0.35 -0.87
CA HIS A 110 -10.69 1.41 0.04
C HIS A 110 -10.69 2.78 -0.65
N LEU A 111 -9.58 3.15 -1.32
CA LEU A 111 -9.44 4.45 -1.96
C LEU A 111 -10.42 4.64 -3.12
N VAL A 112 -10.64 3.62 -3.93
CA VAL A 112 -11.57 3.67 -5.06
C VAL A 112 -13.03 3.70 -4.59
N THR A 113 -13.40 2.83 -3.63
CA THR A 113 -14.82 2.66 -3.25
C THR A 113 -15.28 3.66 -2.19
N LYS A 114 -14.38 4.16 -1.32
CA LYS A 114 -14.73 5.01 -0.18
C LYS A 114 -14.20 6.43 -0.27
N ARG A 115 -13.21 6.69 -1.12
CA ARG A 115 -12.52 7.99 -1.17
C ARG A 115 -12.62 8.69 -2.53
N GLY A 116 -13.32 8.10 -3.49
CA GLY A 116 -13.57 8.71 -4.80
C GLY A 116 -12.35 8.80 -5.72
N LEU A 117 -11.32 7.98 -5.51
CA LEU A 117 -10.17 7.94 -6.39
C LEU A 117 -10.47 7.12 -7.67
N ALA A 118 -9.72 7.40 -8.73
CA ALA A 118 -9.87 6.71 -10.01
C ALA A 118 -9.58 5.21 -9.88
N LYS A 119 -10.27 4.37 -10.66
CA LYS A 119 -10.13 2.91 -10.66
C LYS A 119 -8.70 2.45 -10.96
N GLN A 120 -7.94 3.21 -11.74
CA GLN A 120 -6.56 2.91 -12.09
C GLN A 120 -5.61 3.89 -11.42
N ALA A 121 -4.60 3.35 -10.72
CA ALA A 121 -3.53 4.11 -10.10
C ALA A 121 -2.32 4.27 -11.04
N CYS A 122 -1.62 5.39 -10.97
CA CYS A 122 -0.24 5.47 -11.44
C CYS A 122 0.69 4.96 -10.33
N LEU A 123 1.60 4.04 -10.62
CA LEU A 123 2.51 3.50 -9.63
C LEU A 123 3.82 4.28 -9.62
N LEU A 124 4.28 4.68 -8.44
CA LEU A 124 5.57 5.33 -8.25
C LEU A 124 6.53 4.38 -7.53
N ALA A 125 7.31 3.66 -8.32
CA ALA A 125 8.22 2.61 -7.89
C ALA A 125 9.64 3.16 -7.69
N ARG A 126 10.02 3.53 -6.46
CA ARG A 126 11.37 3.99 -6.14
C ARG A 126 12.17 2.88 -5.47
N SER A 127 13.42 2.65 -5.96
CA SER A 127 14.34 1.66 -5.39
C SER A 127 13.65 0.30 -5.19
N ARG A 128 13.77 -0.35 -4.04
CA ARG A 128 13.09 -1.63 -3.73
C ARG A 128 11.55 -1.57 -3.71
N GLY A 129 10.96 -0.37 -3.77
CA GLY A 129 9.53 -0.21 -4.07
C GLY A 129 9.15 -0.78 -5.44
N GLY A 130 10.13 -0.96 -6.32
CA GLY A 130 9.96 -1.71 -7.57
C GLY A 130 9.48 -3.13 -7.33
N LEU A 131 10.15 -3.89 -6.45
CA LEU A 131 9.73 -5.25 -6.10
C LEU A 131 8.28 -5.30 -5.63
N MET A 132 7.88 -4.34 -4.79
CA MET A 132 6.56 -4.29 -4.19
C MET A 132 5.47 -3.98 -5.22
N LEU A 133 5.64 -2.89 -5.96
CA LEU A 133 4.60 -2.39 -6.87
C LEU A 133 4.51 -3.18 -8.18
N TYR A 134 5.63 -3.66 -8.73
CA TYR A 134 5.58 -4.50 -9.93
C TYR A 134 4.96 -5.87 -9.67
N CYS A 135 5.25 -6.49 -8.50
CA CYS A 135 4.59 -7.74 -8.12
C CYS A 135 3.08 -7.55 -7.97
N TRP A 136 2.65 -6.46 -7.35
CA TRP A 136 1.22 -6.14 -7.23
C TRP A 136 0.59 -5.83 -8.60
N ALA A 137 1.26 -5.05 -9.43
CA ALA A 137 0.80 -4.68 -10.76
C ALA A 137 0.61 -5.89 -11.68
N ALA A 138 1.53 -6.85 -11.63
CA ALA A 138 1.44 -8.09 -12.43
C ALA A 138 0.21 -8.94 -12.08
N GLU A 139 -0.31 -8.83 -10.85
CA GLU A 139 -1.55 -9.49 -10.41
C GLU A 139 -2.80 -8.65 -10.66
N ASN A 140 -2.65 -7.33 -10.85
CA ASN A 140 -3.76 -6.39 -10.96
C ASN A 140 -3.55 -5.40 -12.13
N PRO A 141 -3.23 -5.89 -13.35
CA PRO A 141 -2.87 -4.99 -14.44
C PRO A 141 -4.01 -4.07 -14.89
N ASP A 142 -5.26 -4.45 -14.66
CA ASP A 142 -6.48 -3.68 -14.90
C ASP A 142 -6.63 -2.48 -13.94
N LYS A 143 -5.97 -2.53 -12.79
CA LYS A 143 -5.96 -1.46 -11.78
C LYS A 143 -4.81 -0.47 -11.96
N VAL A 144 -3.95 -0.67 -12.95
CA VAL A 144 -2.75 0.13 -13.18
C VAL A 144 -2.91 1.00 -14.41
N ARG A 145 -2.77 2.32 -14.25
CA ARG A 145 -2.77 3.31 -15.33
C ARG A 145 -1.42 3.40 -16.04
N CYS A 146 -0.35 3.46 -15.25
CA CYS A 146 1.04 3.48 -15.70
C CYS A 146 1.97 3.15 -14.53
N ILE A 147 3.24 2.87 -14.82
CA ILE A 147 4.28 2.71 -13.82
C ILE A 147 5.40 3.70 -14.11
N THR A 148 5.78 4.51 -13.11
CA THR A 148 6.96 5.36 -13.14
C THR A 148 7.99 4.83 -12.15
N GLY A 149 9.16 4.43 -12.65
CA GLY A 149 10.26 3.90 -11.84
C GLY A 149 11.38 4.92 -11.66
N ILE A 150 11.79 5.16 -10.42
CA ILE A 150 13.00 5.89 -10.07
C ILE A 150 14.01 4.85 -9.58
N TYR A 151 14.99 4.50 -10.43
CA TYR A 151 15.94 3.38 -10.24
C TYR A 151 15.28 2.15 -9.57
N PRO A 152 14.17 1.62 -10.10
CA PRO A 152 13.40 0.58 -9.45
C PRO A 152 14.18 -0.75 -9.46
N VAL A 153 14.14 -1.44 -8.33
CA VAL A 153 14.61 -2.83 -8.26
C VAL A 153 13.49 -3.74 -8.78
N CYS A 154 13.79 -4.53 -9.80
CA CYS A 154 12.83 -5.43 -10.44
C CYS A 154 13.26 -6.90 -10.42
N ASN A 155 14.39 -7.22 -9.75
CA ASN A 155 14.90 -8.59 -9.65
C ASN A 155 15.33 -8.91 -8.22
N ILE A 156 14.59 -9.82 -7.56
CA ILE A 156 14.85 -10.26 -6.19
C ILE A 156 16.23 -10.92 -6.06
N ALA A 157 16.66 -11.69 -7.07
CA ALA A 157 17.93 -12.39 -7.03
C ALA A 157 19.12 -11.42 -7.08
N SER A 158 19.01 -10.27 -7.79
CA SER A 158 20.07 -9.25 -7.81
C SER A 158 20.06 -8.38 -6.56
N TYR A 159 18.89 -8.02 -6.05
CA TYR A 159 18.70 -7.27 -4.81
C TYR A 159 17.31 -7.55 -4.24
N PRO A 160 17.20 -7.81 -2.96
CA PRO A 160 18.24 -7.89 -1.92
C PRO A 160 19.05 -9.20 -1.93
N GLY A 161 18.76 -10.09 -2.87
CA GLY A 161 19.25 -11.47 -2.92
C GLY A 161 18.31 -12.43 -2.19
N LEU A 162 18.28 -13.68 -2.63
CA LEU A 162 17.34 -14.70 -2.12
C LEU A 162 17.46 -14.93 -0.61
N LYS A 163 18.68 -14.98 -0.09
CA LYS A 163 18.94 -15.19 1.35
C LYS A 163 18.33 -14.09 2.23
N ARG A 164 18.29 -12.85 1.74
CA ARG A 164 17.74 -11.72 2.49
C ARG A 164 16.23 -11.60 2.32
N ALA A 165 15.72 -11.97 1.15
CA ALA A 165 14.30 -11.85 0.85
C ALA A 165 13.46 -13.01 1.43
N CYS A 166 14.00 -14.22 1.50
CA CYS A 166 13.25 -15.45 1.77
C CYS A 166 12.41 -15.38 3.05
N GLY A 167 12.94 -14.80 4.13
CA GLY A 167 12.20 -14.64 5.39
C GLY A 167 10.92 -13.82 5.26
N ALA A 168 10.90 -12.80 4.40
CA ALA A 168 9.69 -12.01 4.14
C ALA A 168 8.58 -12.84 3.45
N TYR A 169 8.97 -13.87 2.70
CA TYR A 169 8.06 -14.81 2.05
C TYR A 169 7.65 -15.98 2.96
N GLY A 170 8.30 -16.16 4.11
CA GLY A 170 8.13 -17.33 4.98
C GLY A 170 8.74 -18.61 4.39
N LEU A 171 9.77 -18.47 3.55
CA LEU A 171 10.45 -19.54 2.82
C LEU A 171 11.93 -19.60 3.20
N THR A 172 12.57 -20.71 2.89
CA THR A 172 14.04 -20.80 2.79
C THR A 172 14.51 -20.18 1.47
N ALA A 173 15.82 -19.89 1.36
CA ALA A 173 16.37 -19.32 0.13
C ALA A 173 16.19 -20.28 -1.08
N ALA A 174 16.32 -21.59 -0.87
CA ALA A 174 16.14 -22.61 -1.91
C ALA A 174 14.67 -22.71 -2.37
N GLU A 175 13.73 -22.65 -1.43
CA GLU A 175 12.29 -22.65 -1.76
C GLU A 175 11.91 -21.36 -2.52
N LEU A 176 12.42 -20.18 -2.10
CA LEU A 176 12.18 -18.94 -2.83
C LEU A 176 12.79 -18.98 -4.23
N GLU A 177 13.97 -19.58 -4.42
CA GLU A 177 14.59 -19.78 -5.72
C GLU A 177 13.72 -20.65 -6.64
N ALA A 178 13.21 -21.76 -6.12
CA ALA A 178 12.32 -22.65 -6.86
C ALA A 178 11.01 -21.97 -7.28
N GLU A 179 10.54 -20.99 -6.51
CA GLU A 179 9.31 -20.23 -6.79
C GLU A 179 9.56 -18.84 -7.40
N LEU A 180 10.82 -18.51 -7.74
CA LEU A 180 11.21 -17.14 -8.10
C LEU A 180 10.36 -16.56 -9.25
N ALA A 181 10.09 -17.34 -10.28
CA ALA A 181 9.27 -16.91 -11.42
C ALA A 181 7.83 -16.48 -11.03
N LYS A 182 7.31 -16.95 -9.89
CA LYS A 182 6.00 -16.54 -9.38
C LYS A 182 6.04 -15.18 -8.66
N HIS A 183 7.24 -14.76 -8.24
CA HIS A 183 7.42 -13.61 -7.34
C HIS A 183 8.32 -12.51 -7.89
N ASN A 184 9.16 -12.82 -8.86
CA ASN A 184 10.14 -11.89 -9.40
C ASN A 184 9.49 -10.95 -10.44
N PRO A 185 9.55 -9.63 -10.29
CA PRO A 185 8.93 -8.71 -11.24
C PRO A 185 9.30 -8.95 -12.70
N ILE A 186 10.59 -9.12 -13.01
CA ILE A 186 11.07 -9.27 -14.39
C ILE A 186 10.51 -10.53 -15.08
N ASP A 187 10.15 -11.56 -14.32
CA ASP A 187 9.59 -12.80 -14.86
C ASP A 187 8.07 -12.72 -15.07
N ARG A 188 7.44 -11.61 -14.67
CA ARG A 188 5.98 -11.42 -14.65
C ARG A 188 5.50 -10.26 -15.52
N LEU A 189 6.38 -9.64 -16.30
CA LEU A 189 6.07 -8.46 -17.14
C LEU A 189 5.07 -8.74 -18.25
N ALA A 190 4.89 -9.99 -18.65
CA ALA A 190 3.96 -10.37 -19.72
C ALA A 190 2.51 -9.92 -19.44
N ALA A 191 2.06 -9.94 -18.16
CA ALA A 191 0.74 -9.47 -17.77
C ALA A 191 0.57 -7.96 -18.03
N LEU A 192 1.59 -7.17 -17.71
CA LEU A 192 1.60 -5.72 -17.92
C LEU A 192 1.67 -5.36 -19.41
N ALA A 193 2.49 -6.10 -20.18
CA ALA A 193 2.59 -5.94 -21.63
C ALA A 193 1.25 -6.26 -22.33
N LYS A 194 0.58 -7.35 -21.95
CA LYS A 194 -0.74 -7.71 -22.46
C LYS A 194 -1.79 -6.65 -22.16
N ALA A 195 -1.74 -6.05 -20.98
CA ALA A 195 -2.62 -4.95 -20.58
C ALA A 195 -2.20 -3.59 -21.13
N LYS A 196 -1.10 -3.52 -21.88
CA LYS A 196 -0.54 -2.29 -22.49
C LYS A 196 -0.28 -1.20 -21.43
N VAL A 197 0.17 -1.59 -20.24
CA VAL A 197 0.52 -0.63 -19.16
C VAL A 197 1.78 0.13 -19.57
N PRO A 198 1.74 1.46 -19.72
CA PRO A 198 2.92 2.28 -20.00
C PRO A 198 3.90 2.24 -18.82
N ILE A 199 5.19 2.04 -19.13
CA ILE A 199 6.27 2.00 -18.14
C ILE A 199 7.33 3.01 -18.53
N PHE A 200 7.74 3.86 -17.58
CA PHE A 200 8.80 4.84 -17.73
C PHE A 200 9.77 4.74 -16.54
N HIS A 201 11.07 4.64 -16.82
CA HIS A 201 12.11 4.60 -15.79
C HIS A 201 13.09 5.76 -15.93
N ILE A 202 13.58 6.25 -14.79
CA ILE A 202 14.74 7.14 -14.65
C ILE A 202 15.80 6.43 -13.82
N HIS A 203 17.04 6.53 -14.26
CA HIS A 203 18.23 5.96 -13.61
C HIS A 203 19.22 7.04 -13.27
#